data_525034a0494fe4f7efbc72c83521fb4e
#
_entry.id   525034a0494fe4f7efbc72c83521fb4e
#
_cell.length_a   1.000
_cell.length_b   1.000
_cell.length_c   1.000
_cell.angle_alpha   90.00
_cell.angle_beta   90.00
_cell.angle_gamma   90.00
#
_symmetry.space_group_name_H-M   'P 1'
#
loop_
_entity.id
_entity.type
_entity.pdbx_description
1 polymer ?
#
loop_
_entity_poly.entity_id
_entity_poly.type
_entity_poly.pdbx_seq_one_letter_code
_entity_poly.pdbx_strand_id
1 'polypeptide(L)'
;MTTYTESGRALDFLLSEAPGTLSRDTVTLAAGTGTVLAGTVLGALASGKYAPFNEDDSSDGPVTASAILCYDTDITADATATVISRLAEVDGNLLVWDSENDAGDKTAGIAELATQFIIVR
;
A
#
# COMPACT_ATOMS: atom_id res chain seq x y z
N MET A 1 -11.32 26.47 -21.61
CA MET A 1 -10.28 25.46 -21.44
C MET A 1 -10.72 24.44 -20.40
N THR A 2 -10.63 23.19 -20.72
CA THR A 2 -10.99 22.12 -19.77
C THR A 2 -9.78 21.78 -18.92
N THR A 3 -9.95 21.85 -17.59
CA THR A 3 -8.92 21.39 -16.67
C THR A 3 -8.97 19.88 -16.59
N TYR A 4 -7.87 19.24 -16.86
CA TYR A 4 -7.77 17.79 -16.84
C TYR A 4 -6.94 17.36 -15.61
N THR A 5 -7.53 16.55 -14.74
CA THR A 5 -6.83 15.98 -13.60
C THR A 5 -6.66 14.47 -13.84
N GLU A 6 -5.43 14.04 -13.98
CA GLU A 6 -5.10 12.62 -14.10
C GLU A 6 -4.86 12.01 -12.73
N SER A 7 -5.52 10.86 -12.46
CA SER A 7 -5.13 10.04 -11.32
C SER A 7 -3.78 9.37 -11.59
N GLY A 8 -3.06 9.03 -10.52
CA GLY A 8 -1.79 8.31 -10.63
C GLY A 8 -1.95 7.02 -11.41
N ARG A 9 -0.92 6.65 -12.19
CA ARG A 9 -0.90 5.39 -12.92
C ARG A 9 -0.50 4.25 -12.00
N ALA A 10 -0.91 3.05 -12.36
CA ALA A 10 -0.42 1.85 -11.71
C ALA A 10 1.11 1.82 -11.73
N LEU A 11 1.72 1.50 -10.58
CA LEU A 11 3.17 1.37 -10.44
C LEU A 11 3.99 2.66 -10.64
N ASP A 12 3.37 3.83 -10.76
CA ASP A 12 4.10 5.10 -10.84
C ASP A 12 4.98 5.35 -9.59
N PHE A 13 4.58 4.82 -8.45
CA PHE A 13 5.34 4.92 -7.21
C PHE A 13 6.63 4.09 -7.21
N LEU A 14 6.74 3.10 -8.09
CA LEU A 14 7.83 2.13 -8.09
C LEU A 14 9.04 2.69 -8.83
N LEU A 15 10.17 2.85 -8.14
CA LEU A 15 11.42 3.32 -8.71
C LEU A 15 12.27 2.15 -9.21
N SER A 16 12.35 1.08 -8.43
CA SER A 16 13.06 -0.15 -8.81
C SER A 16 12.54 -1.32 -7.99
N GLU A 17 12.71 -2.52 -8.50
CA GLU A 17 12.37 -3.75 -7.80
C GLU A 17 13.31 -4.88 -8.20
N ALA A 18 13.33 -5.93 -7.39
CA ALA A 18 14.07 -7.15 -7.71
C ALA A 18 13.54 -7.81 -8.99
N PRO A 19 14.40 -8.50 -9.76
CA PRO A 19 13.98 -9.15 -11.00
C PRO A 19 12.87 -10.17 -10.82
N GLY A 20 12.03 -10.30 -11.84
CA GLY A 20 10.95 -11.28 -11.88
C GLY A 20 9.82 -10.95 -10.89
N THR A 21 9.35 -11.96 -10.19
CA THR A 21 8.23 -11.83 -9.24
C THR A 21 8.70 -11.80 -7.78
N LEU A 22 10.00 -11.70 -7.53
CA LEU A 22 10.56 -11.77 -6.18
C LEU A 22 10.03 -10.69 -5.25
N SER A 23 9.77 -9.48 -5.77
CA SER A 23 9.27 -8.34 -4.99
C SER A 23 7.75 -8.31 -4.84
N ARG A 24 7.02 -9.12 -5.59
CA ARG A 24 5.55 -9.05 -5.68
C ARG A 24 4.90 -10.28 -5.09
N ASP A 25 3.76 -10.05 -4.44
CA ASP A 25 2.89 -11.12 -3.94
C ASP A 25 1.45 -10.84 -4.38
N THR A 26 0.64 -11.89 -4.40
CA THR A 26 -0.80 -11.79 -4.56
C THR A 26 -1.43 -11.99 -3.19
N VAL A 27 -2.24 -11.02 -2.77
CA VAL A 27 -2.92 -11.02 -1.47
C VAL A 27 -4.40 -10.77 -1.65
N THR A 28 -5.18 -10.95 -0.57
CA THR A 28 -6.60 -10.59 -0.55
C THR A 28 -6.76 -9.28 0.22
N LEU A 29 -7.37 -8.28 -0.42
CA LEU A 29 -7.82 -7.07 0.27
C LEU A 29 -9.17 -7.34 0.92
N ALA A 30 -9.30 -6.97 2.18
CA ALA A 30 -10.56 -7.11 2.90
C ALA A 30 -11.62 -6.17 2.33
N ALA A 31 -12.87 -6.63 2.29
CA ALA A 31 -14.00 -5.82 1.85
C ALA A 31 -14.10 -4.53 2.67
N GLY A 32 -14.42 -3.45 2.00
CA GLY A 32 -14.59 -2.13 2.60
C GLY A 32 -15.49 -1.27 1.73
N THR A 33 -15.14 -0.01 1.56
CA THR A 33 -15.92 0.95 0.78
C THR A 33 -15.08 1.54 -0.34
N GLY A 34 -15.59 1.47 -1.56
CA GLY A 34 -15.00 2.14 -2.71
C GLY A 34 -13.79 1.44 -3.30
N THR A 35 -12.85 2.23 -3.79
CA THR A 35 -11.65 1.76 -4.48
C THR A 35 -10.41 2.14 -3.71
N VAL A 36 -9.51 1.19 -3.51
CA VAL A 36 -8.16 1.46 -2.96
C VAL A 36 -7.24 1.75 -4.14
N LEU A 37 -6.55 2.88 -4.08
CA LEU A 37 -5.72 3.36 -5.18
C LEU A 37 -4.35 2.69 -5.21
N ALA A 38 -3.78 2.58 -6.41
CA ALA A 38 -2.39 2.15 -6.59
C ALA A 38 -1.46 3.05 -5.77
N GLY A 39 -0.44 2.47 -5.14
CA GLY A 39 0.46 3.21 -4.26
C GLY A 39 0.02 3.27 -2.81
N THR A 40 -1.17 2.77 -2.47
CA THR A 40 -1.63 2.74 -1.08
C THR A 40 -0.77 1.82 -0.24
N VAL A 41 -0.29 2.33 0.89
CA VAL A 41 0.44 1.54 1.87
C VAL A 41 -0.56 0.65 2.62
N LEU A 42 -0.29 -0.64 2.66
CA LEU A 42 -1.17 -1.65 3.23
C LEU A 42 -0.57 -2.28 4.48
N GLY A 43 -1.44 -2.70 5.40
CA GLY A 43 -1.08 -3.51 6.54
C GLY A 43 -1.85 -4.83 6.54
N ALA A 44 -1.27 -5.86 7.16
CA ALA A 44 -1.92 -7.16 7.28
C ALA A 44 -2.88 -7.16 8.47
N LEU A 45 -4.07 -7.70 8.26
CA LEU A 45 -5.04 -7.95 9.31
C LEU A 45 -4.74 -9.29 10.01
N ALA A 46 -5.26 -9.47 11.22
CA ALA A 46 -5.14 -10.74 11.94
C ALA A 46 -5.70 -11.93 11.15
N SER A 47 -6.69 -11.69 10.28
CA SER A 47 -7.27 -12.70 9.40
C SER A 47 -6.35 -13.14 8.26
N GLY A 48 -5.24 -12.43 8.02
CA GLY A 48 -4.34 -12.66 6.88
C GLY A 48 -4.71 -11.86 5.63
N LYS A 49 -5.83 -11.16 5.63
CA LYS A 49 -6.18 -10.21 4.57
C LYS A 49 -5.43 -8.90 4.80
N TYR A 50 -5.45 -8.02 3.80
CA TYR A 50 -4.79 -6.71 3.86
C TYR A 50 -5.80 -5.59 3.76
N ALA A 51 -5.48 -4.45 4.35
CA ALA A 51 -6.27 -3.22 4.29
C ALA A 51 -5.31 -2.02 4.31
N PRO A 52 -5.77 -0.82 3.95
CA PRO A 52 -4.94 0.38 4.06
C PRO A 52 -4.35 0.51 5.47
N PHE A 53 -3.05 0.77 5.54
CA PHE A 53 -2.32 0.89 6.79
C PHE A 53 -2.94 1.99 7.67
N ASN A 54 -3.17 1.66 8.95
CA ASN A 54 -3.66 2.60 9.95
C ASN A 54 -3.05 2.21 11.31
N GLU A 55 -2.05 2.97 11.76
CA GLU A 55 -1.33 2.67 13.00
C GLU A 55 -2.22 2.76 14.23
N ASP A 56 -3.25 3.59 14.19
CA ASP A 56 -4.16 3.84 15.31
C ASP A 56 -5.32 2.86 15.39
N ASP A 57 -5.38 1.88 14.51
CA ASP A 57 -6.44 0.87 14.51
C ASP A 57 -6.26 -0.13 15.67
N SER A 58 -7.19 -1.07 15.79
CA SER A 58 -7.11 -2.12 16.80
C SER A 58 -5.93 -3.06 16.53
N SER A 59 -5.52 -3.83 17.54
CA SER A 59 -4.41 -4.78 17.41
C SER A 59 -4.63 -5.85 16.32
N ASP A 60 -5.89 -6.10 15.93
CA ASP A 60 -6.24 -7.01 14.83
C ASP A 60 -6.31 -6.31 13.48
N GLY A 61 -6.17 -4.98 13.47
CA GLY A 61 -6.24 -4.14 12.29
C GLY A 61 -4.90 -4.02 11.56
N PRO A 62 -4.84 -3.18 10.50
CA PRO A 62 -3.66 -3.04 9.66
C PRO A 62 -2.64 -2.07 10.27
N VAL A 63 -2.17 -2.35 11.49
CA VAL A 63 -1.35 -1.44 12.31
C VAL A 63 0.13 -1.46 11.97
N THR A 64 0.57 -2.36 11.09
CA THR A 64 1.97 -2.45 10.64
C THR A 64 2.03 -2.38 9.14
N ALA A 65 2.75 -1.42 8.59
CA ALA A 65 2.92 -1.30 7.14
C ALA A 65 3.73 -2.49 6.61
N SER A 66 3.19 -3.19 5.62
CA SER A 66 3.73 -4.47 5.16
C SER A 66 3.86 -4.57 3.64
N ALA A 67 3.13 -3.77 2.89
CA ALA A 67 3.10 -3.86 1.42
C ALA A 67 2.56 -2.58 0.80
N ILE A 68 2.67 -2.48 -0.53
CA ILE A 68 2.13 -1.35 -1.29
C ILE A 68 1.33 -1.90 -2.46
N LEU A 69 0.12 -1.40 -2.65
CA LEU A 69 -0.79 -1.86 -3.70
C LEU A 69 -0.30 -1.41 -5.09
N CYS A 70 -0.28 -2.35 -6.05
CA CYS A 70 0.21 -2.08 -7.40
C CYS A 70 -0.84 -1.44 -8.32
N TYR A 71 -2.12 -1.79 -8.16
CA TYR A 71 -3.21 -1.39 -9.06
C TYR A 71 -4.43 -0.95 -8.28
N ASP A 72 -5.16 0.03 -8.82
CA ASP A 72 -6.46 0.42 -8.25
C ASP A 72 -7.35 -0.82 -8.13
N THR A 73 -7.97 -1.02 -6.98
CA THR A 73 -8.77 -2.22 -6.70
C THR A 73 -10.07 -1.85 -6.00
N ASP A 74 -11.20 -2.29 -6.58
CA ASP A 74 -12.51 -2.13 -5.96
C ASP A 74 -12.65 -3.16 -4.83
N ILE A 75 -12.93 -2.67 -3.62
CA ILE A 75 -13.05 -3.49 -2.41
C ILE A 75 -14.47 -3.55 -1.86
N THR A 76 -15.49 -3.34 -2.67
CA THR A 76 -16.89 -3.54 -2.22
C THR A 76 -17.13 -4.99 -1.78
N ALA A 77 -16.29 -5.91 -2.23
CA ALA A 77 -16.17 -7.28 -1.72
C ALA A 77 -14.67 -7.59 -1.57
N ASP A 78 -14.33 -8.67 -0.85
CA ASP A 78 -12.95 -9.14 -0.79
C ASP A 78 -12.38 -9.27 -2.19
N ALA A 79 -11.20 -8.74 -2.42
CA ALA A 79 -10.59 -8.68 -3.76
C ALA A 79 -9.17 -9.21 -3.74
N THR A 80 -8.81 -9.98 -4.77
CA THR A 80 -7.43 -10.39 -5.02
C THR A 80 -6.64 -9.23 -5.59
N ALA A 81 -5.45 -8.97 -5.05
CA ALA A 81 -4.63 -7.84 -5.47
C ALA A 81 -3.15 -8.21 -5.52
N THR A 82 -2.43 -7.56 -6.43
CA THR A 82 -0.98 -7.66 -6.53
C THR A 82 -0.36 -6.53 -5.72
N VAL A 83 0.64 -6.85 -4.90
CA VAL A 83 1.33 -5.89 -4.05
C VAL A 83 2.85 -6.00 -4.20
N ILE A 84 3.55 -4.90 -3.91
CA ILE A 84 4.98 -4.92 -3.64
C ILE A 84 5.15 -5.26 -2.16
N SER A 85 5.81 -6.35 -1.86
CA SER A 85 5.94 -6.85 -0.48
C SER A 85 7.39 -6.89 0.01
N ARG A 86 8.37 -6.70 -0.86
CA ARG A 86 9.80 -6.68 -0.50
C ARG A 86 10.69 -6.23 -1.65
N LEU A 87 11.95 -5.89 -1.32
CA LEU A 87 13.06 -5.72 -2.29
C LEU A 87 12.75 -4.70 -3.39
N ALA A 88 12.30 -3.52 -3.01
CA ALA A 88 11.94 -2.46 -3.94
C ALA A 88 12.33 -1.08 -3.40
N GLU A 89 12.47 -0.12 -4.30
CA GLU A 89 12.58 1.29 -3.98
C GLU A 89 11.34 2.01 -4.50
N VAL A 90 10.78 2.90 -3.70
CA VAL A 90 9.52 3.58 -4.04
C VAL A 90 9.65 5.09 -3.81
N ASP A 91 8.88 5.86 -4.59
CA ASP A 91 8.81 7.32 -4.46
C ASP A 91 7.82 7.68 -3.36
N GLY A 92 8.31 8.21 -2.25
CA GLY A 92 7.49 8.59 -1.10
C GLY A 92 6.42 9.62 -1.43
N ASN A 93 6.64 10.46 -2.46
CA ASN A 93 5.66 11.47 -2.86
C ASN A 93 4.45 10.86 -3.58
N LEU A 94 4.57 9.65 -4.07
CA LEU A 94 3.50 8.97 -4.82
C LEU A 94 2.81 7.88 -4.00
N LEU A 95 3.22 7.67 -2.75
CA LEU A 95 2.52 6.75 -1.86
C LEU A 95 1.21 7.37 -1.38
N VAL A 96 0.18 6.53 -1.27
CA VAL A 96 -1.14 6.93 -0.77
C VAL A 96 -1.29 6.40 0.65
N TRP A 97 -1.61 7.30 1.58
CA TRP A 97 -1.80 6.98 2.98
C TRP A 97 -3.27 7.17 3.36
N ASP A 98 -3.79 6.28 4.19
CA ASP A 98 -5.11 6.46 4.78
C ASP A 98 -5.14 7.77 5.56
N SER A 99 -6.26 8.49 5.49
CA SER A 99 -6.42 9.82 6.10
C SER A 99 -6.28 9.80 7.63
N GLU A 100 -6.42 8.64 8.27
CA GLU A 100 -6.23 8.49 9.71
C GLU A 100 -4.77 8.60 10.12
N ASN A 101 -3.83 8.45 9.19
CA ASN A 101 -2.41 8.51 9.51
C ASN A 101 -1.92 9.95 9.56
N ASP A 102 -1.32 10.35 10.68
CA ASP A 102 -0.60 11.62 10.80
C ASP A 102 0.85 11.47 10.33
N ALA A 103 1.65 12.54 10.47
CA ALA A 103 3.05 12.53 10.03
C ALA A 103 3.89 11.50 10.82
N GLY A 104 3.61 11.30 12.10
CA GLY A 104 4.28 10.30 12.92
C GLY A 104 3.96 8.89 12.48
N ASP A 105 2.70 8.63 12.14
CA ASP A 105 2.25 7.34 11.64
C ASP A 105 2.93 6.99 10.31
N LYS A 106 3.05 7.96 9.41
CA LYS A 106 3.74 7.78 8.14
C LYS A 106 5.22 7.47 8.34
N THR A 107 5.87 8.17 9.27
CA THR A 107 7.27 7.90 9.61
C THR A 107 7.44 6.48 10.14
N ALA A 108 6.57 6.03 11.02
CA ALA A 108 6.57 4.66 11.52
C ALA A 108 6.34 3.65 10.39
N GLY A 109 5.38 3.91 9.52
CA GLY A 109 5.09 3.07 8.37
C GLY A 109 6.28 2.92 7.42
N ILE A 110 6.99 4.01 7.15
CA ILE A 110 8.19 3.99 6.31
C ILE A 110 9.28 3.12 6.94
N ALA A 111 9.47 3.21 8.26
CA ALA A 111 10.43 2.37 8.98
C ALA A 111 10.03 0.88 8.93
N GLU A 112 8.73 0.60 9.04
CA GLU A 112 8.21 -0.76 8.95
C GLU A 112 8.40 -1.35 7.55
N LEU A 113 8.16 -0.56 6.51
CA LEU A 113 8.42 -0.99 5.13
C LEU A 113 9.90 -1.29 4.91
N ALA A 114 10.80 -0.54 5.52
CA ALA A 114 12.23 -0.80 5.43
C ALA A 114 12.62 -2.16 5.99
N THR A 115 11.89 -2.69 6.99
CA THR A 115 12.14 -4.03 7.52
C THR A 115 11.82 -5.12 6.49
N GLN A 116 10.99 -4.80 5.49
CA GLN A 116 10.69 -5.68 4.36
C GLN A 116 11.61 -5.38 3.16
N PHE A 117 12.61 -4.53 3.34
CA PHE A 117 13.47 -4.06 2.24
C PHE A 117 12.67 -3.32 1.15
N ILE A 118 11.66 -2.57 1.55
CA ILE A 118 10.98 -1.58 0.72
C ILE A 118 11.49 -0.22 1.17
N ILE A 119 12.31 0.41 0.33
CA ILE A 119 13.00 1.64 0.68
C ILE A 119 12.26 2.82 0.06
N VAL A 120 11.79 3.72 0.92
CA VAL A 120 11.09 4.93 0.50
C VAL A 120 12.12 6.03 0.25
N ARG A 121 12.12 6.59 -0.97
CA ARG A 121 13.03 7.67 -1.39
C ARG A 121 12.37 9.04 -1.38
#